data_b9ba6a3319c4e80cb38243faaeb55c38
#
_entry.id   b9ba6a3319c4e80cb38243faaeb55c38
#
_cell.length_a   1.000
_cell.length_b   1.000
_cell.length_c   1.000
_cell.angle_alpha   90.00
_cell.angle_beta   90.00
_cell.angle_gamma   90.00
#
_symmetry.space_group_name_H-M   'P 1'
#
loop_
_entity.id
_entity.type
_entity.pdbx_description
1 polymer ?
#
loop_
_entity_poly.entity_id
_entity_poly.type
_entity_poly.pdbx_seq_one_letter_code
_entity_poly.pdbx_strand_id
1 'polypeptide(L)'
;VSRFGASSLDVLENEPERLTEIPGITEKKAREMSESFRRQSGIRRLIEFLTAHRLPPELAVRLYRVYGELATDALRDDPYVLTDPYFHADFSLVDAFALELDVAADDERRVEAGILFELSYNLSNGHTFIPQPKLCAATAALLNLDTETIEAGLLRLTEQNRLVVDTVAGLQA
;
A
#
# COMPACT_ATOMS: atom_id res chain seq x y z
N VAL A 1 2.21 -28.04 23.26
CA VAL A 1 3.31 -28.59 22.43
C VAL A 1 3.41 -30.12 22.58
N SER A 2 3.30 -30.68 23.80
CA SER A 2 3.44 -32.13 24.01
C SER A 2 2.29 -32.97 23.43
N ARG A 3 1.06 -32.43 23.25
CA ARG A 3 -0.10 -33.19 22.73
C ARG A 3 -0.14 -33.27 21.21
N PHE A 4 0.23 -32.19 20.51
CA PHE A 4 0.17 -32.12 19.04
C PHE A 4 1.54 -32.22 18.36
N GLY A 5 2.62 -32.19 19.12
CA GLY A 5 4.01 -32.36 18.59
C GLY A 5 4.30 -31.38 17.45
N ALA A 6 4.76 -31.91 16.31
CA ALA A 6 5.08 -31.13 15.11
C ALA A 6 3.87 -30.40 14.50
N SER A 7 2.64 -30.92 14.72
CA SER A 7 1.41 -30.30 14.18
C SER A 7 0.85 -29.17 15.04
N SER A 8 1.53 -28.78 16.13
CA SER A 8 1.02 -27.76 17.06
C SER A 8 0.76 -26.41 16.39
N LEU A 9 1.60 -26.01 15.43
CA LEU A 9 1.46 -24.74 14.70
C LEU A 9 0.30 -24.80 13.72
N ASP A 10 0.14 -25.92 13.03
CA ASP A 10 -0.97 -26.15 12.10
C ASP A 10 -2.32 -26.16 12.82
N VAL A 11 -2.41 -26.81 13.97
CA VAL A 11 -3.59 -26.77 14.83
C VAL A 11 -3.91 -25.35 15.30
N LEU A 12 -2.91 -24.57 15.69
CA LEU A 12 -3.08 -23.15 16.06
C LEU A 12 -3.59 -22.31 14.90
N GLU A 13 -3.11 -22.55 13.69
CA GLU A 13 -3.45 -21.74 12.52
C GLU A 13 -4.79 -22.16 11.91
N ASN A 14 -5.06 -23.46 11.77
CA ASN A 14 -6.14 -23.98 10.94
C ASN A 14 -7.26 -24.71 11.70
N GLU A 15 -6.98 -25.25 12.89
CA GLU A 15 -7.92 -26.10 13.64
C GLU A 15 -8.02 -25.66 15.12
N PRO A 16 -8.36 -24.38 15.43
CA PRO A 16 -8.36 -23.87 16.80
C PRO A 16 -9.28 -24.62 17.76
N GLU A 17 -10.36 -25.23 17.27
CA GLU A 17 -11.28 -26.05 18.07
C GLU A 17 -10.58 -27.22 18.71
N ARG A 18 -9.56 -27.80 18.09
CA ARG A 18 -8.78 -28.91 18.67
C ARG A 18 -7.95 -28.50 19.88
N LEU A 19 -7.68 -27.22 20.05
CA LEU A 19 -7.00 -26.72 21.26
C LEU A 19 -7.83 -26.96 22.52
N THR A 20 -9.16 -27.07 22.39
CA THR A 20 -10.05 -27.39 23.52
C THR A 20 -9.85 -28.81 24.08
N GLU A 21 -9.20 -29.70 23.32
CA GLU A 21 -8.78 -31.00 23.81
C GLU A 21 -7.71 -30.93 24.94
N ILE A 22 -7.10 -29.75 25.10
CA ILE A 22 -6.11 -29.50 26.16
C ILE A 22 -6.86 -29.02 27.41
N PRO A 23 -6.70 -29.71 28.56
CA PRO A 23 -7.35 -29.29 29.78
C PRO A 23 -7.04 -27.81 30.15
N GLY A 24 -8.09 -27.03 30.42
CA GLY A 24 -7.97 -25.62 30.80
C GLY A 24 -7.98 -24.63 29.62
N ILE A 25 -8.13 -25.09 28.37
CA ILE A 25 -8.37 -24.26 27.21
C ILE A 25 -9.86 -24.30 26.86
N THR A 26 -10.52 -23.15 26.99
CA THR A 26 -11.90 -22.95 26.56
C THR A 26 -11.92 -22.58 25.06
N GLU A 27 -13.08 -22.72 24.41
CA GLU A 27 -13.24 -22.28 22.99
C GLU A 27 -12.86 -20.82 22.79
N LYS A 28 -13.25 -19.92 23.70
CA LYS A 28 -12.88 -18.51 23.63
C LYS A 28 -11.35 -18.34 23.64
N LYS A 29 -10.68 -18.99 24.58
CA LYS A 29 -9.21 -18.93 24.70
C LYS A 29 -8.52 -19.56 23.49
N ALA A 30 -9.06 -20.65 22.93
CA ALA A 30 -8.57 -21.29 21.72
C ALA A 30 -8.61 -20.33 20.52
N ARG A 31 -9.75 -19.63 20.32
CA ARG A 31 -9.88 -18.61 19.26
C ARG A 31 -8.93 -17.45 19.44
N GLU A 32 -8.84 -16.88 20.64
CA GLU A 32 -7.91 -15.78 20.94
C GLU A 32 -6.44 -16.17 20.67
N MET A 33 -6.06 -17.40 21.02
CA MET A 33 -4.71 -17.92 20.75
C MET A 33 -4.47 -18.06 19.24
N SER A 34 -5.43 -18.62 18.50
CA SER A 34 -5.37 -18.77 17.05
C SER A 34 -5.28 -17.41 16.34
N GLU A 35 -6.15 -16.47 16.68
CA GLU A 35 -6.13 -15.11 16.12
C GLU A 35 -4.80 -14.40 16.36
N SER A 36 -4.28 -14.48 17.59
CA SER A 36 -2.97 -13.92 17.94
C SER A 36 -1.85 -14.55 17.11
N PHE A 37 -1.87 -15.87 16.96
CA PHE A 37 -0.88 -16.60 16.19
C PHE A 37 -0.93 -16.26 14.70
N ARG A 38 -2.13 -16.28 14.10
CA ARG A 38 -2.34 -15.90 12.69
C ARG A 38 -1.86 -14.48 12.41
N ARG A 39 -2.20 -13.55 13.31
CA ARG A 39 -1.73 -12.16 13.20
C ARG A 39 -0.21 -12.07 13.21
N GLN A 40 0.46 -12.73 14.14
CA GLN A 40 1.93 -12.72 14.24
C GLN A 40 2.57 -13.38 13.02
N SER A 41 2.05 -14.52 12.57
CA SER A 41 2.53 -15.24 11.38
C SER A 41 2.30 -14.40 10.12
N GLY A 42 1.15 -13.76 9.99
CA GLY A 42 0.82 -12.88 8.86
C GLY A 42 1.72 -11.66 8.79
N ILE A 43 1.96 -10.99 9.91
CA ILE A 43 2.89 -9.85 9.96
C ILE A 43 4.31 -10.29 9.61
N ARG A 44 4.78 -11.45 10.08
CA ARG A 44 6.11 -11.96 9.75
C ARG A 44 6.23 -12.26 8.25
N ARG A 45 5.23 -12.92 7.63
CA ARG A 45 5.20 -13.14 6.17
C ARG A 45 5.25 -11.83 5.39
N LEU A 46 4.55 -10.78 5.87
CA LEU A 46 4.62 -9.46 5.26
C LEU A 46 6.00 -8.81 5.40
N ILE A 47 6.65 -8.92 6.56
CA ILE A 47 8.02 -8.43 6.75
C ILE A 47 8.98 -9.10 5.76
N GLU A 48 8.89 -10.43 5.61
CA GLU A 48 9.69 -11.20 4.66
C GLU A 48 9.43 -10.74 3.22
N PHE A 49 8.16 -10.57 2.84
CA PHE A 49 7.76 -10.09 1.52
C PHE A 49 8.30 -8.66 1.25
N LEU A 50 8.05 -7.72 2.16
CA LEU A 50 8.50 -6.34 2.01
C LEU A 50 10.02 -6.25 1.89
N THR A 51 10.73 -7.00 2.74
CA THR A 51 12.21 -7.03 2.72
C THR A 51 12.75 -7.60 1.40
N ALA A 52 12.12 -8.65 0.86
CA ALA A 52 12.49 -9.22 -0.42
C ALA A 52 12.37 -8.23 -1.58
N HIS A 53 11.40 -7.31 -1.51
CA HIS A 53 11.14 -6.26 -2.50
C HIS A 53 11.73 -4.89 -2.11
N ARG A 54 12.66 -4.84 -1.13
CA ARG A 54 13.32 -3.61 -0.67
C ARG A 54 12.38 -2.53 -0.13
N LEU A 55 11.17 -2.93 0.27
CA LEU A 55 10.22 -2.06 0.94
C LEU A 55 10.47 -2.04 2.46
N PRO A 56 10.17 -0.92 3.14
CA PRO A 56 10.34 -0.82 4.60
C PRO A 56 9.53 -1.86 5.35
N PRO A 57 10.15 -2.74 6.17
CA PRO A 57 9.44 -3.80 6.90
C PRO A 57 8.47 -3.26 7.95
N GLU A 58 8.63 -2.02 8.41
CA GLU A 58 7.73 -1.34 9.34
C GLU A 58 6.32 -1.11 8.76
N LEU A 59 6.16 -1.17 7.45
CA LEU A 59 4.85 -1.13 6.79
C LEU A 59 3.98 -2.35 7.12
N ALA A 60 4.58 -3.48 7.49
CA ALA A 60 3.88 -4.75 7.69
C ALA A 60 2.72 -4.64 8.69
N VAL A 61 2.91 -3.93 9.80
CA VAL A 61 1.87 -3.78 10.83
C VAL A 61 0.68 -2.96 10.32
N ARG A 62 0.95 -1.89 9.55
CA ARG A 62 -0.10 -1.04 8.96
C ARG A 62 -0.86 -1.79 7.87
N LEU A 63 -0.13 -2.49 6.99
CA LEU A 63 -0.70 -3.31 5.92
C LEU A 63 -1.58 -4.43 6.49
N TYR A 64 -1.09 -5.14 7.50
CA TYR A 64 -1.88 -6.20 8.12
C TYR A 64 -3.14 -5.66 8.82
N ARG A 65 -3.07 -4.44 9.37
CA ARG A 65 -4.24 -3.79 9.98
C ARG A 65 -5.33 -3.47 8.96
N VAL A 66 -4.96 -3.07 7.74
CA VAL A 66 -5.89 -2.68 6.68
C VAL A 66 -6.39 -3.90 5.90
N TYR A 67 -5.48 -4.78 5.49
CA TYR A 67 -5.77 -5.86 4.53
C TYR A 67 -5.75 -7.27 5.16
N GLY A 68 -5.30 -7.40 6.42
CA GLY A 68 -5.18 -8.70 7.09
C GLY A 68 -4.26 -9.66 6.32
N GLU A 69 -4.75 -10.87 6.13
CA GLU A 69 -4.03 -11.93 5.41
C GLU A 69 -3.94 -11.68 3.90
N LEU A 70 -4.79 -10.81 3.35
CA LEU A 70 -4.81 -10.43 1.94
C LEU A 70 -3.78 -9.35 1.58
N ALA A 71 -3.00 -8.85 2.53
CA ALA A 71 -2.10 -7.72 2.32
C ALA A 71 -1.09 -7.94 1.19
N THR A 72 -0.53 -9.14 1.06
CA THR A 72 0.41 -9.46 -0.02
C THR A 72 -0.27 -9.44 -1.40
N ASP A 73 -1.50 -9.97 -1.47
CA ASP A 73 -2.26 -10.00 -2.72
C ASP A 73 -2.69 -8.59 -3.12
N ALA A 74 -3.13 -7.77 -2.15
CA ALA A 74 -3.46 -6.37 -2.38
C ALA A 74 -2.26 -5.57 -2.93
N LEU A 75 -1.04 -5.81 -2.41
CA LEU A 75 0.17 -5.16 -2.91
C LEU A 75 0.58 -5.63 -4.32
N ARG A 76 0.29 -6.88 -4.68
CA ARG A 76 0.54 -7.39 -6.03
C ARG A 76 -0.48 -6.87 -7.03
N ASP A 77 -1.71 -6.72 -6.61
CA ASP A 77 -2.80 -6.19 -7.44
C ASP A 77 -2.62 -4.69 -7.69
N ASP A 78 -2.37 -3.92 -6.63
CA ASP A 78 -2.10 -2.48 -6.72
C ASP A 78 -0.99 -2.05 -5.76
N PRO A 79 0.27 -1.95 -6.23
CA PRO A 79 1.38 -1.46 -5.41
C PRO A 79 1.19 -0.01 -4.93
N TYR A 80 0.45 0.81 -5.69
CA TYR A 80 0.27 2.23 -5.41
C TYR A 80 -0.67 2.52 -4.22
N VAL A 81 -1.33 1.50 -3.65
CA VAL A 81 -2.02 1.66 -2.36
C VAL A 81 -1.07 2.15 -1.25
N LEU A 82 0.23 1.86 -1.36
CA LEU A 82 1.25 2.33 -0.43
C LEU A 82 1.50 3.84 -0.49
N THR A 83 1.07 4.52 -1.55
CA THR A 83 1.19 5.98 -1.67
C THR A 83 0.15 6.72 -0.85
N ASP A 84 -0.85 6.02 -0.29
CA ASP A 84 -1.78 6.61 0.68
C ASP A 84 -1.00 7.15 1.89
N PRO A 85 -1.28 8.40 2.33
CA PRO A 85 -0.58 9.03 3.45
C PRO A 85 -0.56 8.20 4.73
N TYR A 86 -1.52 7.30 4.93
CA TYR A 86 -1.56 6.41 6.08
C TYR A 86 -0.32 5.51 6.18
N PHE A 87 0.24 5.09 5.05
CA PHE A 87 1.40 4.20 5.04
C PHE A 87 2.73 4.94 5.20
N HIS A 88 2.81 6.21 4.81
CA HIS A 88 4.05 7.01 4.80
C HIS A 88 5.18 6.34 4.03
N ALA A 89 4.86 5.65 2.94
CA ALA A 89 5.87 5.05 2.07
C ALA A 89 6.43 6.11 1.11
N ASP A 90 7.72 5.99 0.81
CA ASP A 90 8.38 6.82 -0.19
C ASP A 90 7.92 6.42 -1.59
N PHE A 91 7.49 7.40 -2.41
CA PHE A 91 6.99 7.15 -3.75
C PHE A 91 8.01 6.42 -4.63
N SER A 92 9.29 6.78 -4.56
CA SER A 92 10.30 6.17 -5.42
C SER A 92 10.51 4.69 -5.11
N LEU A 93 10.38 4.28 -3.84
CA LEU A 93 10.42 2.87 -3.45
C LEU A 93 9.19 2.10 -3.94
N VAL A 94 8.02 2.72 -3.83
CA VAL A 94 6.76 2.13 -4.31
C VAL A 94 6.76 1.99 -5.83
N ASP A 95 7.21 3.00 -6.55
CA ASP A 95 7.31 2.98 -8.01
C ASP A 95 8.31 1.93 -8.51
N ALA A 96 9.48 1.83 -7.87
CA ALA A 96 10.44 0.78 -8.18
C ALA A 96 9.87 -0.63 -7.95
N PHE A 97 9.13 -0.82 -6.87
CA PHE A 97 8.44 -2.09 -6.57
C PHE A 97 7.34 -2.40 -7.60
N ALA A 98 6.55 -1.40 -8.00
CA ALA A 98 5.51 -1.57 -9.02
C ALA A 98 6.11 -2.00 -10.37
N LEU A 99 7.19 -1.35 -10.78
CA LEU A 99 7.92 -1.71 -12.01
C LEU A 99 8.56 -3.11 -11.93
N GLU A 100 9.01 -3.55 -10.74
CA GLU A 100 9.49 -4.92 -10.50
C GLU A 100 8.37 -5.96 -10.68
N LEU A 101 7.10 -5.57 -10.44
CA LEU A 101 5.91 -6.39 -10.68
C LEU A 101 5.34 -6.26 -12.11
N ASP A 102 6.13 -5.74 -13.05
CA ASP A 102 5.75 -5.55 -14.47
C ASP A 102 4.55 -4.59 -14.67
N VAL A 103 4.30 -3.68 -13.73
CA VAL A 103 3.33 -2.60 -13.96
C VAL A 103 3.83 -1.73 -15.12
N ALA A 104 2.96 -1.47 -16.10
CA ALA A 104 3.34 -0.70 -17.29
C ALA A 104 3.79 0.73 -16.93
N ALA A 105 4.76 1.25 -17.68
CA ALA A 105 5.32 2.58 -17.41
C ALA A 105 4.27 3.69 -17.47
N ASP A 106 3.24 3.52 -18.30
CA ASP A 106 2.10 4.42 -18.52
C ASP A 106 0.81 3.94 -17.82
N ASP A 107 0.90 2.98 -16.90
CA ASP A 107 -0.25 2.51 -16.11
C ASP A 107 -0.95 3.70 -15.42
N GLU A 108 -2.27 3.75 -15.52
CA GLU A 108 -3.07 4.84 -14.99
C GLU A 108 -2.83 5.08 -13.49
N ARG A 109 -2.70 4.02 -12.71
CA ARG A 109 -2.43 4.08 -11.26
C ARG A 109 -1.07 4.72 -10.97
N ARG A 110 -0.05 4.37 -11.80
CA ARG A 110 1.28 4.97 -11.73
C ARG A 110 1.25 6.46 -11.99
N VAL A 111 0.57 6.86 -13.06
CA VAL A 111 0.43 8.27 -13.46
C VAL A 111 -0.30 9.05 -12.37
N GLU A 112 -1.44 8.54 -11.89
CA GLU A 112 -2.21 9.19 -10.82
C GLU A 112 -1.42 9.33 -9.52
N ALA A 113 -0.72 8.28 -9.11
CA ALA A 113 0.12 8.30 -7.91
C ALA A 113 1.28 9.32 -8.04
N GLY A 114 1.91 9.42 -9.22
CA GLY A 114 2.94 10.40 -9.50
C GLY A 114 2.45 11.85 -9.44
N ILE A 115 1.27 12.13 -10.01
CA ILE A 115 0.63 13.46 -9.93
C ILE A 115 0.37 13.84 -8.47
N LEU A 116 -0.24 12.94 -7.70
CA LEU A 116 -0.55 13.19 -6.28
C LEU A 116 0.71 13.34 -5.42
N PHE A 117 1.77 12.60 -5.75
CA PHE A 117 3.06 12.76 -5.08
C PHE A 117 3.65 14.15 -5.33
N GLU A 118 3.74 14.60 -6.58
CA GLU A 118 4.27 15.92 -6.94
C GLU A 118 3.44 17.05 -6.31
N LEU A 119 2.12 16.91 -6.31
CA LEU A 119 1.23 17.86 -5.65
C LEU A 119 1.52 17.92 -4.13
N SER A 120 1.58 16.78 -3.46
CA SER A 120 1.84 16.68 -2.02
C SER A 120 3.21 17.21 -1.64
N TYR A 121 4.23 16.94 -2.45
CA TYR A 121 5.59 17.45 -2.25
C TYR A 121 5.63 18.98 -2.29
N ASN A 122 4.97 19.59 -3.27
CA ASN A 122 4.91 21.04 -3.40
C ASN A 122 4.09 21.70 -2.27
N LEU A 123 2.96 21.10 -1.86
CA LEU A 123 2.17 21.57 -0.72
C LEU A 123 3.01 21.53 0.58
N SER A 124 3.80 20.48 0.79
CA SER A 124 4.69 20.36 1.94
C SER A 124 5.81 21.43 1.95
N ASN A 125 6.16 21.95 0.78
CA ASN A 125 7.11 23.06 0.62
C ASN A 125 6.46 24.46 0.73
N GLY A 126 5.22 24.55 1.19
CA GLY A 126 4.52 25.82 1.47
C GLY A 126 3.77 26.42 0.28
N HIS A 127 3.64 25.70 -0.83
CA HIS A 127 2.80 26.14 -1.94
C HIS A 127 1.34 25.79 -1.66
N THR A 128 0.43 26.73 -1.85
CA THR A 128 -1.02 26.50 -1.67
C THR A 128 -1.70 26.02 -2.94
N PHE A 129 -1.06 26.16 -4.08
CA PHE A 129 -1.48 25.67 -5.39
C PHE A 129 -0.27 25.53 -6.31
N ILE A 130 -0.41 24.79 -7.40
CA ILE A 130 0.61 24.61 -8.43
C ILE A 130 -0.03 24.90 -9.79
N PRO A 131 0.58 25.72 -10.65
CA PRO A 131 0.14 25.86 -12.04
C PRO A 131 0.13 24.52 -12.75
N GLN A 132 -0.98 24.15 -13.38
CA GLN A 132 -1.17 22.88 -14.06
C GLN A 132 -0.01 22.52 -15.03
N PRO A 133 0.48 23.42 -15.91
CA PRO A 133 1.60 23.08 -16.79
C PRO A 133 2.86 22.72 -16.03
N LYS A 134 3.10 23.34 -14.87
CA LYS A 134 4.27 23.05 -14.02
C LYS A 134 4.15 21.69 -13.35
N LEU A 135 2.95 21.35 -12.85
CA LEU A 135 2.68 20.04 -12.27
C LEU A 135 2.85 18.94 -13.33
N CYS A 136 2.26 19.11 -14.52
CA CYS A 136 2.38 18.16 -15.60
C CYS A 136 3.85 17.95 -16.03
N ALA A 137 4.62 19.03 -16.18
CA ALA A 137 6.03 18.92 -16.55
C ALA A 137 6.89 18.23 -15.48
N ALA A 138 6.65 18.53 -14.20
CA ALA A 138 7.37 17.90 -13.08
C ALA A 138 7.05 16.40 -13.01
N THR A 139 5.77 16.03 -13.10
CA THR A 139 5.34 14.61 -13.09
C THR A 139 5.86 13.85 -14.32
N ALA A 140 5.83 14.47 -15.51
CA ALA A 140 6.38 13.88 -16.73
C ALA A 140 7.88 13.57 -16.57
N ALA A 141 8.64 14.50 -15.99
CA ALA A 141 10.05 14.28 -15.69
C ALA A 141 10.27 13.20 -14.62
N LEU A 142 9.45 13.17 -13.56
CA LEU A 142 9.53 12.17 -12.50
C LEU A 142 9.31 10.75 -13.04
N LEU A 143 8.27 10.56 -13.86
CA LEU A 143 7.86 9.26 -14.38
C LEU A 143 8.55 8.86 -15.69
N ASN A 144 9.28 9.79 -16.30
CA ASN A 144 9.87 9.67 -17.64
C ASN A 144 8.80 9.34 -18.71
N LEU A 145 7.71 10.12 -18.71
CA LEU A 145 6.60 10.03 -19.64
C LEU A 145 6.41 11.36 -20.37
N ASP A 146 5.59 11.37 -21.43
CA ASP A 146 5.17 12.60 -22.08
C ASP A 146 4.11 13.35 -21.27
N THR A 147 3.98 14.66 -21.52
CA THR A 147 3.04 15.51 -20.80
C THR A 147 1.58 15.19 -21.15
N GLU A 148 1.29 14.69 -22.35
CA GLU A 148 -0.07 14.33 -22.78
C GLU A 148 -0.63 13.18 -21.92
N THR A 149 0.19 12.18 -21.63
CA THR A 149 -0.15 11.09 -20.70
C THR A 149 -0.47 11.61 -19.31
N ILE A 150 0.32 12.59 -18.80
CA ILE A 150 0.08 13.19 -17.49
C ILE A 150 -1.20 14.03 -17.47
N GLU A 151 -1.48 14.81 -18.55
CA GLU A 151 -2.70 15.60 -18.66
C GLU A 151 -3.95 14.71 -18.66
N ALA A 152 -3.91 13.55 -19.33
CA ALA A 152 -4.97 12.56 -19.27
C ALA A 152 -5.19 12.02 -17.84
N GLY A 153 -4.11 11.75 -17.10
CA GLY A 153 -4.18 11.34 -15.68
C GLY A 153 -4.76 12.44 -14.78
N LEU A 154 -4.38 13.70 -15.01
CA LEU A 154 -4.90 14.84 -14.27
C LEU A 154 -6.42 15.00 -14.49
N LEU A 155 -6.88 14.83 -15.74
CA LEU A 155 -8.30 14.86 -16.06
C LEU A 155 -9.07 13.78 -15.31
N ARG A 156 -8.58 12.53 -15.30
CA ARG A 156 -9.20 11.43 -14.56
C ARG A 156 -9.29 11.74 -13.05
N LEU A 157 -8.21 12.22 -12.44
CA LEU A 157 -8.21 12.61 -11.03
C LEU A 157 -9.22 13.70 -10.69
N THR A 158 -9.41 14.64 -11.62
CA THR A 158 -10.41 15.71 -11.50
C THR A 158 -11.83 15.15 -11.61
N GLU A 159 -12.09 14.27 -12.57
CA GLU A 159 -13.39 13.59 -12.75
C GLU A 159 -13.74 12.70 -11.54
N GLN A 160 -12.75 12.09 -10.92
CA GLN A 160 -12.89 11.30 -9.68
C GLN A 160 -13.03 12.18 -8.41
N ASN A 161 -12.98 13.49 -8.52
CA ASN A 161 -12.98 14.46 -7.41
C ASN A 161 -11.83 14.24 -6.41
N ARG A 162 -10.70 13.70 -6.88
CA ARG A 162 -9.50 13.49 -6.05
C ARG A 162 -8.60 14.73 -6.03
N LEU A 163 -8.76 15.62 -6.99
CA LEU A 163 -8.19 16.96 -6.97
C LEU A 163 -9.12 17.95 -7.69
N VAL A 164 -8.86 19.23 -7.48
CA VAL A 164 -9.62 20.33 -8.07
C VAL A 164 -8.68 21.18 -8.90
N VAL A 165 -9.10 21.50 -10.12
CA VAL A 165 -8.43 22.48 -10.97
C VAL A 165 -9.29 23.76 -10.94
N ASP A 166 -8.68 24.89 -10.55
CA ASP A 166 -9.36 26.18 -10.49
C ASP A 166 -8.54 27.25 -11.23
N THR A 167 -9.15 28.40 -11.46
CA THR A 167 -8.46 29.53 -12.11
C THR A 167 -8.01 30.53 -11.05
N VAL A 168 -6.70 30.54 -10.77
CA VAL A 168 -6.08 31.45 -9.82
C VAL A 168 -5.30 32.53 -10.59
N ALA A 169 -5.68 33.80 -10.43
CA ALA A 169 -5.04 34.93 -11.10
C ALA A 169 -4.93 34.79 -12.65
N GLY A 170 -5.88 34.10 -13.28
CA GLY A 170 -5.90 33.87 -14.74
C GLY A 170 -5.08 32.65 -15.20
N LEU A 171 -4.51 31.87 -14.26
CA LEU A 171 -3.81 30.61 -14.55
C LEU A 171 -4.66 29.43 -14.03
N GLN A 172 -4.68 28.34 -14.80
CA GLN A 172 -5.20 27.07 -14.28
C GLN A 172 -4.19 26.48 -13.28
N ALA A 173 -4.66 26.12 -12.08
CA ALA A 173 -3.87 25.63 -10.98
C ALA A 173 -4.60 24.50 -10.20
#